data_c6de087940445b9be17b7bed42b5e760
#
_entry.id   c6de087940445b9be17b7bed42b5e760
#
_cell.length_a   1.000
_cell.length_b   1.000
_cell.length_c   1.000
_cell.angle_alpha   90.00
_cell.angle_beta   90.00
_cell.angle_gamma   90.00
#
_symmetry.space_group_name_H-M   'P 1'
#
loop_
_entity.id
_entity.type
_entity.pdbx_description
1 polymer ?
#
loop_
_entity_poly.entity_id
_entity_poly.type
_entity_poly.pdbx_seq_one_letter_code
_entity_poly.pdbx_strand_id
1 'polypeptide(L)'
;MRVLLVDDEALALDRLTSFFGDIEGVEVVGRATDGNMALEKIRELLPDLVIMDIQMPGRTGLRAAADIDVEPRPELVFVTAHEHYAPDAFEVDAADYLLKPVRFDRLRQAVERARRRRALRASEDRATALEAELEAARAGGQAGADPDDGFWIPERHGQRRVPTDSINWIEAARDYVLLHTDLRSHLLRITMAALEERLAGSQLVRVHRSAFVRPDRVEEVNREGRSLSLVLTGGAEVQVGPSYVAATKAALGLE
;
A
#
# COMPACT_ATOMS: atom_id res chain seq x y z
N MET A 1 -13.36 10.16 11.07
CA MET A 1 -12.28 10.33 10.06
C MET A 1 -12.54 11.61 9.29
N ARG A 2 -11.59 12.54 9.32
CA ARG A 2 -11.70 13.89 8.71
C ARG A 2 -11.23 13.84 7.27
N VAL A 3 -12.03 14.30 6.31
CA VAL A 3 -11.77 14.17 4.87
C VAL A 3 -11.71 15.54 4.20
N LEU A 4 -10.66 15.77 3.42
CA LEU A 4 -10.54 16.90 2.49
C LEU A 4 -10.87 16.41 1.07
N LEU A 5 -11.74 17.14 0.37
CA LEU A 5 -12.09 16.88 -1.02
C LEU A 5 -11.39 17.89 -1.93
N VAL A 6 -10.75 17.40 -2.98
CA VAL A 6 -9.98 18.24 -3.91
C VAL A 6 -10.32 17.87 -5.35
N ASP A 7 -10.99 18.78 -6.06
CA ASP A 7 -11.39 18.61 -7.47
C ASP A 7 -11.71 20.00 -8.04
N ASP A 8 -11.28 20.32 -9.25
CA ASP A 8 -11.56 21.61 -9.88
C ASP A 8 -13.01 21.71 -10.39
N GLU A 9 -13.71 20.57 -10.50
CA GLU A 9 -15.10 20.50 -10.89
C GLU A 9 -16.04 20.61 -9.66
N ALA A 10 -16.78 21.70 -9.53
CA ALA A 10 -17.72 21.90 -8.42
C ALA A 10 -18.76 20.77 -8.31
N LEU A 11 -19.25 20.24 -9.43
CA LEU A 11 -20.21 19.13 -9.45
C LEU A 11 -19.61 17.83 -8.92
N ALA A 12 -18.32 17.58 -9.15
CA ALA A 12 -17.62 16.41 -8.58
C ALA A 12 -17.49 16.55 -7.06
N LEU A 13 -17.13 17.73 -6.56
CA LEU A 13 -17.10 18.03 -5.12
C LEU A 13 -18.45 17.86 -4.45
N ASP A 14 -19.54 18.33 -5.07
CA ASP A 14 -20.89 18.18 -4.53
C ASP A 14 -21.32 16.70 -4.48
N ARG A 15 -21.05 15.95 -5.54
CA ARG A 15 -21.33 14.51 -5.59
C ARG A 15 -20.54 13.74 -4.54
N LEU A 16 -19.25 14.00 -4.40
CA LEU A 16 -18.41 13.35 -3.37
C LEU A 16 -18.91 13.73 -1.97
N THR A 17 -19.27 14.99 -1.73
CA THR A 17 -19.83 15.41 -0.43
C THR A 17 -21.12 14.67 -0.12
N SER A 18 -22.00 14.48 -1.08
CA SER A 18 -23.23 13.70 -0.90
C SER A 18 -22.90 12.24 -0.52
N PHE A 19 -21.96 11.61 -1.22
CA PHE A 19 -21.53 10.25 -0.92
C PHE A 19 -20.94 10.11 0.50
N PHE A 20 -20.16 11.09 0.94
CA PHE A 20 -19.57 11.09 2.28
C PHE A 20 -20.61 11.30 3.38
N GLY A 21 -21.74 11.95 3.08
CA GLY A 21 -22.88 12.06 3.99
C GLY A 21 -23.50 10.69 4.37
N ASP A 22 -23.35 9.70 3.48
CA ASP A 22 -23.86 8.33 3.67
C ASP A 22 -22.82 7.35 4.25
N ILE A 23 -21.59 7.82 4.53
CA ILE A 23 -20.52 7.00 5.12
C ILE A 23 -20.38 7.32 6.61
N GLU A 24 -20.74 6.38 7.46
CA GLU A 24 -20.69 6.54 8.91
C GLU A 24 -19.27 6.80 9.43
N GLY A 25 -19.15 7.73 10.39
CA GLY A 25 -17.90 8.07 11.05
C GLY A 25 -16.91 8.84 10.16
N VAL A 26 -17.38 9.48 9.09
CA VAL A 26 -16.61 10.36 8.21
C VAL A 26 -17.19 11.76 8.23
N GLU A 27 -16.32 12.76 8.22
CA GLU A 27 -16.66 14.18 8.20
C GLU A 27 -15.86 14.88 7.09
N VAL A 28 -16.53 15.56 6.16
CA VAL A 28 -15.88 16.42 5.17
C VAL A 28 -15.52 17.75 5.85
N VAL A 29 -14.24 17.95 6.11
CA VAL A 29 -13.73 19.12 6.85
C VAL A 29 -13.34 20.28 5.94
N GLY A 30 -13.23 20.04 4.62
CA GLY A 30 -12.91 21.10 3.68
C GLY A 30 -13.02 20.65 2.22
N ARG A 31 -12.96 21.64 1.32
CA ARG A 31 -12.92 21.44 -0.13
C ARG A 31 -11.86 22.36 -0.74
N ALA A 32 -11.14 21.89 -1.76
CA ALA A 32 -10.19 22.68 -2.53
C ALA A 32 -10.44 22.45 -4.03
N THR A 33 -10.10 23.45 -4.85
CA THR A 33 -10.33 23.44 -6.30
C THR A 33 -9.04 23.36 -7.12
N ASP A 34 -7.89 23.33 -6.46
CA ASP A 34 -6.58 23.17 -7.09
C ASP A 34 -5.54 22.63 -6.09
N GLY A 35 -4.37 22.23 -6.62
CA GLY A 35 -3.32 21.61 -5.81
C GLY A 35 -2.66 22.55 -4.79
N ASN A 36 -2.63 23.87 -5.02
CA ASN A 36 -2.05 24.82 -4.06
C ASN A 36 -2.99 25.01 -2.87
N MET A 37 -4.28 25.26 -3.15
CA MET A 37 -5.32 25.33 -2.11
C MET A 37 -5.41 24.00 -1.32
N ALA A 38 -5.21 22.86 -1.98
CA ALA A 38 -5.16 21.57 -1.30
C ALA A 38 -4.05 21.54 -0.25
N LEU A 39 -2.83 21.94 -0.60
CA LEU A 39 -1.70 21.97 0.33
C LEU A 39 -1.92 22.92 1.51
N GLU A 40 -2.47 24.11 1.26
CA GLU A 40 -2.82 25.06 2.33
C GLU A 40 -3.82 24.46 3.30
N LYS A 41 -4.91 23.86 2.78
CA LYS A 41 -5.94 23.23 3.61
C LYS A 41 -5.47 21.96 4.31
N ILE A 42 -4.56 21.20 3.73
CA ILE A 42 -3.95 20.05 4.40
C ILE A 42 -3.16 20.50 5.64
N ARG A 43 -2.39 21.58 5.52
CA ARG A 43 -1.64 22.15 6.67
C ARG A 43 -2.55 22.75 7.74
N GLU A 44 -3.62 23.43 7.32
CA GLU A 44 -4.56 24.07 8.23
C GLU A 44 -5.46 23.05 8.95
N LEU A 45 -6.02 22.12 8.18
CA LEU A 45 -7.08 21.24 8.67
C LEU A 45 -6.55 19.89 9.18
N LEU A 46 -5.33 19.49 8.84
CA LEU A 46 -4.73 18.21 9.18
C LEU A 46 -5.75 17.05 8.98
N PRO A 47 -6.24 16.83 7.74
CA PRO A 47 -7.22 15.79 7.46
C PRO A 47 -6.61 14.41 7.63
N ASP A 48 -7.46 13.42 7.89
CA ASP A 48 -7.07 12.01 7.96
C ASP A 48 -6.94 11.37 6.58
N LEU A 49 -7.77 11.84 5.63
CA LEU A 49 -7.88 11.36 4.27
C LEU A 49 -8.05 12.55 3.31
N VAL A 50 -7.39 12.49 2.18
CA VAL A 50 -7.58 13.43 1.07
C VAL A 50 -8.05 12.64 -0.15
N ILE A 51 -9.22 13.01 -0.68
CA ILE A 51 -9.70 12.57 -1.99
C ILE A 51 -9.29 13.63 -2.99
N MET A 52 -8.47 13.28 -3.99
CA MET A 52 -7.82 14.27 -4.84
C MET A 52 -7.92 13.91 -6.32
N ASP A 53 -8.44 14.82 -7.14
CA ASP A 53 -8.29 14.67 -8.58
C ASP A 53 -6.83 14.85 -8.99
N ILE A 54 -6.40 14.05 -9.96
CA ILE A 54 -5.05 14.14 -10.53
C ILE A 54 -4.93 15.33 -11.47
N GLN A 55 -5.95 15.55 -12.30
CA GLN A 55 -5.93 16.58 -13.33
C GLN A 55 -6.65 17.85 -12.88
N MET A 56 -5.88 18.80 -12.40
CA MET A 56 -6.37 20.11 -12.02
C MET A 56 -5.52 21.21 -12.66
N PRO A 57 -6.08 22.41 -12.92
CA PRO A 57 -5.32 23.55 -13.43
C PRO A 57 -4.15 23.93 -12.53
N GLY A 58 -3.04 24.31 -13.12
CA GLY A 58 -1.84 24.72 -12.40
C GLY A 58 -1.06 23.56 -11.80
N ARG A 59 -1.27 23.26 -10.51
CA ARG A 59 -0.60 22.15 -9.83
C ARG A 59 -1.46 20.90 -9.90
N THR A 60 -0.94 19.84 -10.54
CA THR A 60 -1.63 18.54 -10.58
C THR A 60 -1.73 17.89 -9.19
N GLY A 61 -2.74 17.04 -8.98
CA GLY A 61 -2.92 16.31 -7.72
C GLY A 61 -1.70 15.46 -7.32
N LEU A 62 -1.04 14.82 -8.28
CA LEU A 62 0.19 14.04 -8.03
C LEU A 62 1.33 14.93 -7.51
N ARG A 63 1.53 16.13 -8.11
CA ARG A 63 2.54 17.07 -7.61
C ARG A 63 2.17 17.61 -6.22
N ALA A 64 0.90 17.94 -6.00
CA ALA A 64 0.44 18.37 -4.68
C ALA A 64 0.65 17.27 -3.64
N ALA A 65 0.26 16.02 -3.94
CA ALA A 65 0.50 14.87 -3.07
C ALA A 65 1.99 14.67 -2.75
N ALA A 66 2.84 14.88 -3.77
CA ALA A 66 4.27 14.81 -3.61
C ALA A 66 4.82 15.86 -2.63
N ASP A 67 4.22 17.03 -2.53
CA ASP A 67 4.68 18.15 -1.70
C ASP A 67 3.98 18.25 -0.34
N ILE A 68 3.20 17.22 0.06
CA ILE A 68 2.62 17.12 1.41
C ILE A 68 3.75 16.93 2.44
N ASP A 69 3.88 17.87 3.35
CA ASP A 69 4.96 17.99 4.35
C ASP A 69 4.45 17.99 5.80
N VAL A 70 3.22 17.51 6.03
CA VAL A 70 2.62 17.42 7.38
C VAL A 70 2.78 16.03 7.99
N GLU A 71 2.88 15.99 9.33
CA GLU A 71 2.85 14.76 10.13
C GLU A 71 1.74 14.85 11.20
N PRO A 72 0.92 13.81 11.36
CA PRO A 72 0.90 12.59 10.53
C PRO A 72 0.41 12.89 9.11
N ARG A 73 1.02 12.22 8.12
CA ARG A 73 0.63 12.36 6.71
C ARG A 73 -0.76 11.78 6.49
N PRO A 74 -1.69 12.50 5.79
CA PRO A 74 -2.98 11.97 5.46
C PRO A 74 -2.88 10.78 4.49
N GLU A 75 -3.82 9.85 4.56
CA GLU A 75 -4.01 8.86 3.49
C GLU A 75 -4.51 9.57 2.23
N LEU A 76 -4.10 9.07 1.07
CA LEU A 76 -4.45 9.65 -0.22
C LEU A 76 -5.28 8.66 -1.03
N VAL A 77 -6.37 9.13 -1.62
CA VAL A 77 -7.13 8.42 -2.66
C VAL A 77 -7.23 9.34 -3.87
N PHE A 78 -6.70 8.89 -4.99
CA PHE A 78 -6.84 9.63 -6.22
C PHE A 78 -8.13 9.32 -6.95
N VAL A 79 -8.70 10.36 -7.58
CA VAL A 79 -9.86 10.26 -8.46
C VAL A 79 -9.45 10.84 -9.82
N THR A 80 -9.76 10.19 -10.93
CA THR A 80 -9.39 10.68 -12.26
C THR A 80 -10.22 10.06 -13.36
N ALA A 81 -10.29 10.74 -14.52
CA ALA A 81 -10.90 10.19 -15.73
C ALA A 81 -9.97 9.23 -16.51
N HIS A 82 -8.70 9.10 -16.12
CA HIS A 82 -7.67 8.42 -16.91
C HIS A 82 -6.98 7.27 -16.16
N GLU A 83 -7.01 6.07 -16.74
CA GLU A 83 -6.43 4.86 -16.17
C GLU A 83 -4.88 4.87 -16.10
N HIS A 84 -4.22 5.63 -16.95
CA HIS A 84 -2.76 5.61 -17.09
C HIS A 84 -1.98 6.28 -15.95
N TYR A 85 -2.64 7.02 -15.05
CA TYR A 85 -2.00 7.61 -13.87
C TYR A 85 -1.88 6.66 -12.66
N ALA A 86 -2.41 5.44 -12.76
CA ALA A 86 -2.31 4.49 -11.66
C ALA A 86 -0.85 4.21 -11.22
N PRO A 87 0.15 4.05 -12.12
CA PRO A 87 1.53 3.88 -11.70
C PRO A 87 2.08 5.05 -10.88
N ASP A 88 1.78 6.30 -11.32
CA ASP A 88 2.27 7.51 -10.66
C ASP A 88 1.63 7.71 -9.26
N ALA A 89 0.37 7.24 -9.09
CA ALA A 89 -0.31 7.25 -7.79
C ALA A 89 0.37 6.32 -6.76
N PHE A 90 0.97 5.21 -7.21
CA PHE A 90 1.76 4.34 -6.34
C PHE A 90 3.06 4.99 -5.86
N GLU A 91 3.70 5.83 -6.68
CA GLU A 91 4.94 6.54 -6.28
C GLU A 91 4.73 7.50 -5.11
N VAL A 92 3.52 8.01 -4.92
CA VAL A 92 3.17 8.91 -3.81
C VAL A 92 2.49 8.19 -2.62
N ASP A 93 2.52 6.85 -2.61
CA ASP A 93 1.98 5.99 -1.53
C ASP A 93 0.47 6.17 -1.31
N ALA A 94 -0.31 6.27 -2.39
CA ALA A 94 -1.76 6.38 -2.31
C ALA A 94 -2.41 5.10 -1.74
N ALA A 95 -3.48 5.28 -0.98
CA ALA A 95 -4.27 4.18 -0.42
C ALA A 95 -5.14 3.50 -1.48
N ASP A 96 -5.65 4.27 -2.44
CA ASP A 96 -6.45 3.76 -3.56
C ASP A 96 -6.49 4.74 -4.74
N TYR A 97 -7.06 4.24 -5.83
CA TYR A 97 -7.22 4.94 -7.11
C TYR A 97 -8.63 4.66 -7.66
N LEU A 98 -9.38 5.72 -7.97
CA LEU A 98 -10.77 5.62 -8.43
C LEU A 98 -10.92 6.27 -9.80
N LEU A 99 -11.61 5.59 -10.70
CA LEU A 99 -11.96 6.15 -12.00
C LEU A 99 -13.28 6.95 -11.94
N LYS A 100 -13.32 8.12 -12.58
CA LYS A 100 -14.55 8.86 -12.85
C LYS A 100 -15.37 8.14 -13.94
N PRO A 101 -16.69 8.02 -13.81
CA PRO A 101 -17.52 8.52 -12.72
C PRO A 101 -17.39 7.66 -11.45
N VAL A 102 -17.11 8.31 -10.32
CA VAL A 102 -16.96 7.60 -9.04
C VAL A 102 -18.27 6.94 -8.65
N ARG A 103 -18.19 5.66 -8.29
CA ARG A 103 -19.31 4.89 -7.75
C ARG A 103 -19.24 4.86 -6.23
N PHE A 104 -20.39 4.93 -5.56
CA PHE A 104 -20.46 4.96 -4.10
C PHE A 104 -19.81 3.73 -3.44
N ASP A 105 -20.07 2.52 -3.99
CA ASP A 105 -19.50 1.27 -3.48
C ASP A 105 -17.96 1.26 -3.56
N ARG A 106 -17.37 1.81 -4.65
CA ARG A 106 -15.92 1.91 -4.81
C ARG A 106 -15.32 2.96 -3.86
N LEU A 107 -15.99 4.10 -3.69
CA LEU A 107 -15.54 5.11 -2.73
C LEU A 107 -15.54 4.55 -1.31
N ARG A 108 -16.60 3.84 -0.91
CA ARG A 108 -16.68 3.20 0.40
C ARG A 108 -15.53 2.21 0.64
N GLN A 109 -15.20 1.37 -0.36
CA GLN A 109 -14.06 0.46 -0.29
C GLN A 109 -12.72 1.20 -0.11
N ALA A 110 -12.52 2.30 -0.84
CA ALA A 110 -11.32 3.12 -0.73
C ALA A 110 -11.19 3.75 0.67
N VAL A 111 -12.30 4.24 1.24
CA VAL A 111 -12.35 4.77 2.61
C VAL A 111 -12.00 3.69 3.63
N GLU A 112 -12.56 2.49 3.50
CA GLU A 112 -12.25 1.37 4.40
C GLU A 112 -10.79 0.93 4.30
N ARG A 113 -10.21 0.99 3.10
CA ARG A 113 -8.79 0.72 2.89
C ARG A 113 -7.93 1.79 3.57
N ALA A 114 -8.26 3.06 3.41
CA ALA A 114 -7.58 4.16 4.07
C ALA A 114 -7.66 4.06 5.61
N ARG A 115 -8.84 3.67 6.16
CA ARG A 115 -9.02 3.43 7.60
C ARG A 115 -8.10 2.34 8.12
N ARG A 116 -8.03 1.20 7.41
CA ARG A 116 -7.15 0.07 7.78
C ARG A 116 -5.68 0.47 7.75
N ARG A 117 -5.23 1.13 6.69
CA ARG A 117 -3.85 1.61 6.58
C ARG A 117 -3.47 2.53 7.73
N ARG A 118 -4.35 3.49 8.04
CA ARG A 118 -4.12 4.42 9.15
C ARG A 118 -4.06 3.73 10.52
N ALA A 119 -4.96 2.78 10.77
CA ALA A 119 -4.95 2.00 12.02
C ALA A 119 -3.66 1.17 12.16
N LEU A 120 -3.20 0.58 11.06
CA LEU A 120 -1.95 -0.18 11.03
C LEU A 120 -0.73 0.73 11.29
N ARG A 121 -0.60 1.89 10.62
CA ARG A 121 0.47 2.86 10.90
C ARG A 121 0.48 3.28 12.37
N ALA A 122 -0.68 3.61 12.93
CA ALA A 122 -0.77 3.99 14.35
C ALA A 122 -0.38 2.85 15.31
N SER A 123 -0.55 1.59 14.93
CA SER A 123 -0.09 0.45 15.72
C SER A 123 1.41 0.20 15.59
N GLU A 124 2.00 0.43 14.40
CA GLU A 124 3.45 0.38 14.18
C GLU A 124 4.19 1.48 14.97
N ASP A 125 3.70 2.72 14.89
CA ASP A 125 4.30 3.83 15.62
C ASP A 125 4.33 3.54 17.14
N ARG A 126 3.26 2.91 17.66
CA ARG A 126 3.20 2.47 19.07
C ARG A 126 4.15 1.31 19.36
N ALA A 127 4.23 0.32 18.46
CA ALA A 127 5.13 -0.82 18.62
C ALA A 127 6.59 -0.36 18.59
N THR A 128 6.93 0.51 17.63
CA THR A 128 8.28 1.10 17.51
C THR A 128 8.64 1.95 18.72
N ALA A 129 7.70 2.75 19.24
CA ALA A 129 7.90 3.52 20.47
C ALA A 129 8.11 2.59 21.68
N LEU A 130 7.33 1.53 21.79
CA LEU A 130 7.47 0.55 22.88
C LEU A 130 8.77 -0.26 22.76
N GLU A 131 9.17 -0.64 21.55
CA GLU A 131 10.47 -1.29 21.30
C GLU A 131 11.62 -0.38 21.64
N ALA A 132 11.57 0.91 21.29
CA ALA A 132 12.58 1.89 21.67
C ALA A 132 12.66 2.06 23.20
N GLU A 133 11.52 2.07 23.91
CA GLU A 133 11.49 2.07 25.38
C GLU A 133 12.07 0.77 25.97
N LEU A 134 11.74 -0.40 25.37
CA LEU A 134 12.29 -1.69 25.78
C LEU A 134 13.79 -1.81 25.48
N GLU A 135 14.26 -1.31 24.34
CA GLU A 135 15.69 -1.27 24.00
C GLU A 135 16.45 -0.32 24.91
N ALA A 136 15.90 0.83 25.23
CA ALA A 136 16.46 1.74 26.23
C ALA A 136 16.55 1.07 27.63
N ALA A 137 15.58 0.21 27.97
CA ALA A 137 15.57 -0.57 29.21
C ALA A 137 16.48 -1.81 29.13
N ARG A 138 16.77 -2.32 27.91
CA ARG A 138 17.59 -3.52 27.64
C ARG A 138 19.02 -3.21 27.21
N ALA A 139 19.48 -1.97 27.23
CA ALA A 139 20.86 -1.57 26.88
C ALA A 139 21.97 -2.27 27.71
N GLY A 140 21.75 -3.52 28.09
CA GLY A 140 22.64 -4.41 28.82
C GLY A 140 22.66 -5.88 28.34
N GLY A 141 22.09 -6.24 27.18
CA GLY A 141 22.07 -7.64 26.76
C GLY A 141 21.89 -7.85 25.26
N GLN A 142 22.92 -8.44 24.67
CA GLN A 142 23.02 -8.90 23.28
C GLN A 142 21.88 -9.81 22.82
N ALA A 143 21.49 -9.71 21.52
CA ALA A 143 21.40 -10.89 20.65
C ALA A 143 21.20 -10.48 19.18
N GLY A 144 21.98 -11.12 18.33
CA GLY A 144 22.17 -10.88 16.93
C GLY A 144 20.98 -11.19 16.05
N ALA A 145 20.72 -10.28 15.16
CA ALA A 145 20.14 -10.54 13.87
C ALA A 145 21.24 -10.26 12.83
N ASP A 146 21.37 -11.19 11.87
CA ASP A 146 22.34 -11.09 10.79
C ASP A 146 22.15 -9.76 10.05
N PRO A 147 23.18 -8.92 9.83
CA PRO A 147 23.03 -7.58 9.25
C PRO A 147 22.54 -7.56 7.80
N ASP A 148 22.38 -8.73 7.15
CA ASP A 148 22.12 -8.84 5.71
C ASP A 148 20.72 -9.35 5.33
N ASP A 149 19.81 -9.61 6.28
CA ASP A 149 18.49 -10.17 6.00
C ASP A 149 17.42 -9.09 5.82
N GLY A 150 17.39 -8.42 4.64
CA GLY A 150 16.37 -7.45 4.29
C GLY A 150 16.67 -6.63 3.03
N PHE A 151 15.68 -5.84 2.61
CA PHE A 151 15.76 -4.97 1.44
C PHE A 151 15.79 -3.51 1.85
N TRP A 152 16.78 -2.76 1.34
CA TRP A 152 16.81 -1.31 1.46
C TRP A 152 15.99 -0.68 0.35
N ILE A 153 14.92 -0.01 0.70
CA ILE A 153 13.97 0.62 -0.22
C ILE A 153 14.15 2.13 -0.17
N PRO A 154 14.38 2.78 -1.33
CA PRO A 154 14.45 4.23 -1.39
C PRO A 154 13.13 4.87 -0.94
N GLU A 155 13.21 5.83 -0.02
CA GLU A 155 12.11 6.72 0.39
C GLU A 155 12.53 8.19 0.18
N ARG A 156 11.58 9.12 0.26
CA ARG A 156 11.82 10.56 0.02
C ARG A 156 12.97 11.18 0.84
N HIS A 157 13.17 10.71 2.06
CA HIS A 157 14.13 11.26 3.00
C HIS A 157 15.17 10.23 3.46
N GLY A 158 15.46 9.21 2.63
CA GLY A 158 16.45 8.20 2.97
C GLY A 158 16.15 6.83 2.38
N GLN A 159 16.51 5.80 3.12
CA GLN A 159 16.22 4.41 2.76
C GLN A 159 15.59 3.73 3.97
N ARG A 160 14.53 2.95 3.72
CA ARG A 160 13.91 2.09 4.73
C ARG A 160 14.36 0.66 4.53
N ARG A 161 14.73 0.00 5.62
CA ARG A 161 14.97 -1.43 5.61
C ARG A 161 13.64 -2.18 5.77
N VAL A 162 13.35 -3.10 4.88
CA VAL A 162 12.22 -4.04 4.95
C VAL A 162 12.81 -5.41 5.22
N PRO A 163 12.61 -5.99 6.42
CA PRO A 163 13.09 -7.33 6.74
C PRO A 163 12.43 -8.38 5.85
N THR A 164 13.18 -9.39 5.41
CA THR A 164 12.67 -10.46 4.54
C THR A 164 11.54 -11.25 5.21
N ASP A 165 11.60 -11.41 6.51
CA ASP A 165 10.58 -12.11 7.32
C ASP A 165 9.26 -11.33 7.45
N SER A 166 9.26 -10.02 7.20
CA SER A 166 8.04 -9.20 7.18
C SER A 166 7.29 -9.25 5.84
N ILE A 167 7.89 -9.84 4.79
CA ILE A 167 7.29 -9.90 3.46
C ILE A 167 6.37 -11.11 3.36
N ASN A 168 5.09 -10.89 3.04
CA ASN A 168 4.09 -11.94 2.88
C ASN A 168 4.10 -12.55 1.48
N TRP A 169 4.25 -11.70 0.47
CA TRP A 169 4.35 -12.11 -0.92
C TRP A 169 4.96 -11.00 -1.77
N ILE A 170 5.41 -11.37 -2.97
CA ILE A 170 6.08 -10.47 -3.90
C ILE A 170 5.47 -10.68 -5.29
N GLU A 171 5.22 -9.59 -6.01
CA GLU A 171 4.82 -9.64 -7.41
C GLU A 171 5.66 -8.72 -8.29
N ALA A 172 5.83 -9.12 -9.56
CA ALA A 172 6.49 -8.29 -10.55
C ALA A 172 5.53 -7.22 -11.09
N ALA A 173 6.02 -5.97 -11.14
CA ALA A 173 5.33 -4.81 -11.68
C ALA A 173 6.24 -4.10 -12.71
N ARG A 174 6.27 -4.60 -13.95
CA ARG A 174 7.17 -4.12 -15.03
C ARG A 174 8.65 -4.22 -14.64
N ASP A 175 9.33 -3.06 -14.49
CA ASP A 175 10.75 -2.96 -14.12
C ASP A 175 11.00 -3.00 -12.61
N TYR A 176 9.95 -3.19 -11.82
CA TYR A 176 9.94 -3.21 -10.36
C TYR A 176 9.33 -4.48 -9.84
N VAL A 177 9.51 -4.73 -8.55
CA VAL A 177 8.75 -5.71 -7.77
C VAL A 177 8.04 -5.00 -6.63
N LEU A 178 6.84 -5.47 -6.29
CA LEU A 178 6.09 -5.05 -5.12
C LEU A 178 6.31 -6.07 -4.01
N LEU A 179 6.91 -5.62 -2.91
CA LEU A 179 7.07 -6.39 -1.69
C LEU A 179 5.88 -6.08 -0.78
N HIS A 180 5.01 -7.05 -0.57
CA HIS A 180 3.80 -6.88 0.24
C HIS A 180 4.06 -7.36 1.66
N THR A 181 3.89 -6.45 2.62
CA THR A 181 3.94 -6.72 4.07
C THR A 181 2.53 -6.61 4.66
N ASP A 182 2.36 -6.91 5.94
CA ASP A 182 1.08 -6.73 6.63
C ASP A 182 0.62 -5.26 6.63
N LEU A 183 1.53 -4.34 6.48
CA LEU A 183 1.34 -2.91 6.65
C LEU A 183 1.16 -2.18 5.33
N ARG A 184 1.98 -2.48 4.34
CA ARG A 184 1.97 -1.81 3.03
C ARG A 184 2.76 -2.58 1.98
N SER A 185 2.62 -2.13 0.74
CA SER A 185 3.46 -2.60 -0.36
C SER A 185 4.64 -1.65 -0.58
N HIS A 186 5.80 -2.21 -0.85
CA HIS A 186 7.02 -1.47 -1.12
C HIS A 186 7.48 -1.73 -2.55
N LEU A 187 7.84 -0.68 -3.27
CA LEU A 187 8.35 -0.77 -4.63
C LEU A 187 9.88 -0.88 -4.61
N LEU A 188 10.41 -1.95 -5.20
CA LEU A 188 11.85 -2.17 -5.31
C LEU A 188 12.24 -2.40 -6.78
N ARG A 189 13.26 -1.71 -7.25
CA ARG A 189 13.80 -1.94 -8.59
C ARG A 189 14.83 -3.07 -8.55
N ILE A 190 14.36 -4.28 -8.86
CA ILE A 190 15.19 -5.48 -8.90
C ILE A 190 14.58 -6.46 -9.92
N THR A 191 15.41 -7.28 -10.56
CA THR A 191 14.91 -8.33 -11.44
C THR A 191 14.46 -9.54 -10.64
N MET A 192 13.49 -10.31 -11.17
CA MET A 192 13.01 -11.55 -10.51
C MET A 192 14.12 -12.58 -10.32
N ALA A 193 15.16 -12.61 -11.19
CA ALA A 193 16.30 -13.49 -11.06
C ALA A 193 17.22 -13.08 -9.89
N ALA A 194 17.56 -11.79 -9.80
CA ALA A 194 18.38 -11.27 -8.69
C ALA A 194 17.63 -11.36 -7.34
N LEU A 195 16.28 -11.22 -7.39
CA LEU A 195 15.44 -11.42 -6.20
C LEU A 195 15.47 -12.88 -5.74
N GLU A 196 15.40 -13.85 -6.66
CA GLU A 196 15.45 -15.28 -6.34
C GLU A 196 16.78 -15.67 -5.68
N GLU A 197 17.90 -15.16 -6.18
CA GLU A 197 19.22 -15.37 -5.56
C GLU A 197 19.26 -14.79 -4.12
N ARG A 198 18.69 -13.60 -3.94
CA ARG A 198 18.71 -12.92 -2.65
C ARG A 198 17.75 -13.52 -1.62
N LEU A 199 16.68 -14.15 -2.08
CA LEU A 199 15.71 -14.87 -1.25
C LEU A 199 16.11 -16.33 -0.99
N ALA A 200 17.27 -16.77 -1.49
CA ALA A 200 17.75 -18.13 -1.27
C ALA A 200 17.93 -18.39 0.24
N GLY A 201 17.21 -19.40 0.75
CA GLY A 201 17.19 -19.72 2.19
C GLY A 201 16.11 -19.00 3.00
N SER A 202 15.37 -18.07 2.41
CA SER A 202 14.19 -17.47 3.05
C SER A 202 12.97 -18.40 3.00
N GLN A 203 11.90 -18.02 3.69
CA GLN A 203 10.63 -18.75 3.65
C GLN A 203 9.76 -18.40 2.43
N LEU A 204 10.21 -17.49 1.55
CA LEU A 204 9.48 -17.10 0.35
C LEU A 204 9.71 -18.11 -0.78
N VAL A 205 8.64 -18.68 -1.30
CA VAL A 205 8.65 -19.69 -2.36
C VAL A 205 8.20 -19.07 -3.67
N ARG A 206 8.95 -19.32 -4.75
CA ARG A 206 8.55 -18.88 -6.08
C ARG A 206 7.40 -19.73 -6.60
N VAL A 207 6.22 -19.12 -6.78
CA VAL A 207 4.99 -19.77 -7.23
C VAL A 207 4.60 -19.44 -8.66
N HIS A 208 5.19 -18.36 -9.21
CA HIS A 208 4.98 -17.94 -10.59
C HIS A 208 6.25 -17.26 -11.13
N ARG A 209 6.39 -17.16 -12.47
CA ARG A 209 7.50 -16.39 -13.07
C ARG A 209 7.58 -14.94 -12.56
N SER A 210 6.47 -14.41 -12.08
CA SER A 210 6.29 -13.05 -11.57
C SER A 210 5.88 -12.98 -10.10
N ALA A 211 5.90 -14.07 -9.31
CA ALA A 211 5.46 -14.04 -7.93
C ALA A 211 6.21 -15.00 -7.00
N PHE A 212 6.44 -14.54 -5.77
CA PHE A 212 6.85 -15.33 -4.61
C PHE A 212 5.79 -15.20 -3.51
N VAL A 213 5.58 -16.24 -2.73
CA VAL A 213 4.60 -16.28 -1.64
C VAL A 213 5.20 -16.95 -0.42
N ARG A 214 4.87 -16.47 0.77
CA ARG A 214 5.12 -17.17 2.03
C ARG A 214 4.07 -18.26 2.24
N PRO A 215 4.45 -19.54 2.40
CA PRO A 215 3.50 -20.63 2.59
C PRO A 215 2.60 -20.47 3.82
N ASP A 216 3.11 -19.92 4.91
CA ASP A 216 2.36 -19.68 6.17
C ASP A 216 1.30 -18.57 6.05
N ARG A 217 1.29 -17.81 4.94
CA ARG A 217 0.29 -16.78 4.62
C ARG A 217 -0.77 -17.23 3.63
N VAL A 218 -0.74 -18.50 3.21
CA VAL A 218 -1.76 -19.08 2.33
C VAL A 218 -2.92 -19.60 3.16
N GLU A 219 -4.11 -19.05 2.93
CA GLU A 219 -5.35 -19.45 3.62
C GLU A 219 -6.11 -20.51 2.82
N GLU A 220 -6.15 -20.35 1.48
CA GLU A 220 -6.88 -21.27 0.60
C GLU A 220 -6.07 -21.61 -0.64
N VAL A 221 -6.25 -22.83 -1.13
CA VAL A 221 -5.68 -23.30 -2.39
C VAL A 221 -6.81 -23.70 -3.32
N ASN A 222 -7.06 -22.89 -4.34
CA ASN A 222 -8.15 -23.08 -5.28
C ASN A 222 -7.65 -23.79 -6.55
N ARG A 223 -8.41 -24.78 -7.02
CA ARG A 223 -8.11 -25.51 -8.23
C ARG A 223 -9.28 -25.44 -9.21
N GLU A 224 -9.04 -24.78 -10.33
CA GLU A 224 -9.96 -24.76 -11.46
C GLU A 224 -9.35 -25.52 -12.66
N GLY A 225 -9.79 -26.76 -12.85
CA GLY A 225 -9.26 -27.62 -13.91
C GLY A 225 -7.76 -27.88 -13.75
N ARG A 226 -6.94 -27.25 -14.62
CA ARG A 226 -5.46 -27.34 -14.57
C ARG A 226 -4.78 -26.15 -13.89
N SER A 227 -5.53 -25.11 -13.59
CA SER A 227 -5.03 -23.91 -12.93
C SER A 227 -5.07 -24.06 -11.41
N LEU A 228 -4.05 -23.57 -10.75
CA LEU A 228 -3.92 -23.51 -9.30
C LEU A 228 -3.76 -22.05 -8.89
N SER A 229 -4.55 -21.59 -7.94
CA SER A 229 -4.39 -20.26 -7.33
C SER A 229 -4.33 -20.37 -5.81
N LEU A 230 -3.64 -19.41 -5.20
CA LEU A 230 -3.46 -19.31 -3.77
C LEU A 230 -4.18 -18.05 -3.28
N VAL A 231 -5.03 -18.19 -2.28
CA VAL A 231 -5.62 -17.05 -1.57
C VAL A 231 -4.79 -16.81 -0.31
N LEU A 232 -4.27 -15.59 -0.19
CA LEU A 232 -3.39 -15.21 0.90
C LEU A 232 -4.18 -14.50 2.01
N THR A 233 -3.62 -14.48 3.21
CA THR A 233 -4.10 -13.65 4.32
C THR A 233 -4.28 -12.20 3.83
N GLY A 234 -5.51 -11.69 3.99
CA GLY A 234 -5.90 -10.37 3.45
C GLY A 234 -6.57 -10.42 2.08
N GLY A 235 -6.83 -11.61 1.52
CA GLY A 235 -7.68 -11.83 0.34
C GLY A 235 -7.01 -11.60 -1.01
N ALA A 236 -5.69 -11.47 -1.06
CA ALA A 236 -4.96 -11.41 -2.33
C ALA A 236 -4.92 -12.80 -2.98
N GLU A 237 -5.21 -12.87 -4.28
CA GLU A 237 -5.16 -14.10 -5.04
C GLU A 237 -3.93 -14.12 -5.96
N VAL A 238 -3.12 -15.19 -5.86
CA VAL A 238 -1.89 -15.37 -6.65
C VAL A 238 -2.00 -16.64 -7.49
N GLN A 239 -1.85 -16.51 -8.79
CA GLN A 239 -1.84 -17.63 -9.72
C GLN A 239 -0.53 -18.41 -9.65
N VAL A 240 -0.61 -19.73 -9.62
CA VAL A 240 0.57 -20.61 -9.65
C VAL A 240 0.90 -20.97 -11.09
N GLY A 241 2.11 -20.66 -11.52
CA GLY A 241 2.58 -21.03 -12.86
C GLY A 241 2.75 -22.55 -13.01
N PRO A 242 2.47 -23.12 -14.18
CA PRO A 242 2.51 -24.59 -14.39
C PRO A 242 3.84 -25.24 -13.96
N SER A 243 4.96 -24.55 -14.18
CA SER A 243 6.31 -25.03 -13.82
C SER A 243 6.58 -25.00 -12.30
N TYR A 244 5.76 -24.29 -11.52
CA TYR A 244 5.96 -24.06 -10.09
C TYR A 244 5.01 -24.89 -9.22
N VAL A 245 4.03 -25.59 -9.83
CA VAL A 245 3.00 -26.35 -9.10
C VAL A 245 3.60 -27.38 -8.14
N ALA A 246 4.59 -28.15 -8.59
CA ALA A 246 5.22 -29.18 -7.75
C ALA A 246 5.95 -28.58 -6.54
N ALA A 247 6.74 -27.51 -6.76
CA ALA A 247 7.47 -26.81 -5.70
C ALA A 247 6.50 -26.12 -4.71
N THR A 248 5.42 -25.52 -5.22
CA THR A 248 4.39 -24.88 -4.39
C THR A 248 3.67 -25.91 -3.51
N LYS A 249 3.27 -27.06 -4.07
CA LYS A 249 2.63 -28.13 -3.29
C LYS A 249 3.55 -28.66 -2.19
N ALA A 250 4.82 -28.93 -2.52
CA ALA A 250 5.80 -29.37 -1.55
C ALA A 250 5.99 -28.36 -0.40
N ALA A 251 6.06 -27.07 -0.72
CA ALA A 251 6.21 -26.01 0.27
C ALA A 251 4.97 -25.84 1.18
N LEU A 252 3.76 -26.17 0.66
CA LEU A 252 2.50 -26.13 1.41
C LEU A 252 2.19 -27.45 2.13
N GLY A 253 3.04 -28.50 1.99
CA GLY A 253 2.79 -29.81 2.55
C GLY A 253 1.60 -30.56 1.91
N LEU A 254 1.27 -30.22 0.65
CA LEU A 254 0.19 -30.84 -0.12
C LEU A 254 0.74 -31.94 -1.03
N GLU A 255 0.07 -33.10 -1.05
CA GLU A 255 0.37 -34.20 -1.98
C GLU A 255 -0.10 -33.95 -3.43
#